data_dbf7bdfb260289bf8dd01428fa2ac3b2
#
_entry.id   dbf7bdfb260289bf8dd01428fa2ac3b2
#
_cell.length_a   1.000
_cell.length_b   1.000
_cell.length_c   1.000
_cell.angle_alpha   90.00
_cell.angle_beta   90.00
_cell.angle_gamma   90.00
#
_symmetry.space_group_name_H-M   'P 1'
#
loop_
_entity.id
_entity.type
_entity.pdbx_description
1 polymer ?
#
loop_
_entity_poly.entity_id
_entity_poly.type
_entity_poly.pdbx_seq_one_letter_code
_entity_poly.pdbx_strand_id
1 'polypeptide(L)'
;MTYRERERMTLDFEKPDRGAVEETFYPWVLACQRFKAEGMPAEIADGAKDITNDIVGKGENDNPEKYLPVAWGEGVMAYERYLGFDPVRRVHFVLPFRRFEEKLIEETPDYIIKQDIYGRQNKRKTGSEIETEYKPIISGWEDWERMKEHAERELEKYFTEEAIQATYGPLKEAHDRGDFPVRLNLEGFFWVPRELLGIEAHMFAFYEEPELLHDICEYILKVYTTTLIQVIDIIQPDLVYMMEDLSGKNGPMISGQMFDEFVGAYYRRLFPLLRAHGVRNIFVDTDGDFMMLIPNFIDTGVDGFLPMDVNAGMDILKVRENFPKLKIIGGYNKLCIADGPEAIDREFARILPVVRQGGYIVGADHQVPPSASLENYLYYIKRLKEVMAQCGADL
;
A
#
# COMPACT_ATOMS: atom_id res chain seq x y z
N MET A 1 -16.46 3.28 21.49
CA MET A 1 -15.12 2.98 20.96
C MET A 1 -14.87 3.89 19.77
N THR A 2 -13.71 4.54 19.68
CA THR A 2 -13.31 5.33 18.50
C THR A 2 -12.91 4.44 17.35
N TYR A 3 -12.82 4.96 16.12
CA TYR A 3 -12.36 4.17 14.97
C TYR A 3 -10.91 3.70 15.14
N ARG A 4 -10.06 4.58 15.67
CA ARG A 4 -8.66 4.29 15.97
C ARG A 4 -8.50 3.17 17.00
N GLU A 5 -9.27 3.21 18.09
CA GLU A 5 -9.27 2.14 19.11
C GLU A 5 -9.74 0.80 18.52
N ARG A 6 -10.76 0.84 17.66
CA ARG A 6 -11.31 -0.36 17.03
C ARG A 6 -10.30 -1.04 16.13
N GLU A 7 -9.63 -0.30 15.23
CA GLU A 7 -8.58 -0.85 14.39
C GLU A 7 -7.45 -1.44 15.23
N ARG A 8 -6.98 -0.69 16.23
CA ARG A 8 -5.93 -1.16 17.15
C ARG A 8 -6.32 -2.48 17.81
N MET A 9 -7.49 -2.56 18.42
CA MET A 9 -7.95 -3.79 19.09
C MET A 9 -8.13 -4.96 18.12
N THR A 10 -8.65 -4.66 16.91
CA THR A 10 -8.78 -5.68 15.85
C THR A 10 -7.43 -6.30 15.51
N LEU A 11 -6.39 -5.47 15.32
CA LEU A 11 -5.05 -5.93 14.96
C LEU A 11 -4.26 -6.53 16.14
N ASP A 12 -4.48 -6.04 17.35
CA ASP A 12 -3.74 -6.48 18.54
C ASP A 12 -4.30 -7.77 19.18
N PHE A 13 -5.19 -8.50 18.50
CA PHE A 13 -5.87 -9.69 19.03
C PHE A 13 -6.63 -9.39 20.33
N GLU A 14 -7.20 -8.20 20.44
CA GLU A 14 -8.11 -7.82 21.51
C GLU A 14 -9.55 -7.91 20.99
N LYS A 15 -10.53 -7.97 21.89
CA LYS A 15 -11.95 -8.04 21.52
C LYS A 15 -12.55 -6.63 21.41
N PRO A 16 -12.75 -6.07 20.20
CA PRO A 16 -13.43 -4.79 20.00
C PRO A 16 -14.97 -4.94 20.15
N ASP A 17 -15.69 -3.81 20.08
CA ASP A 17 -17.16 -3.82 19.94
C ASP A 17 -17.61 -4.51 18.64
N ARG A 18 -16.85 -4.38 17.59
CA ARG A 18 -16.80 -5.11 16.33
C ARG A 18 -15.42 -4.93 15.68
N GLY A 19 -15.05 -5.75 14.76
CA GLY A 19 -13.84 -5.51 13.96
C GLY A 19 -13.95 -4.27 13.07
N ALA A 20 -12.83 -3.73 12.66
CA ALA A 20 -12.77 -2.64 11.68
C ALA A 20 -13.39 -3.09 10.36
N VAL A 21 -14.19 -2.22 9.76
CA VAL A 21 -14.89 -2.46 8.48
C VAL A 21 -14.37 -1.46 7.47
N GLU A 22 -13.54 -1.91 6.58
CA GLU A 22 -12.91 -1.08 5.55
C GLU A 22 -12.67 -1.90 4.28
N GLU A 23 -12.19 -1.24 3.23
CA GLU A 23 -11.68 -1.93 2.05
C GLU A 23 -10.15 -1.82 2.02
N THR A 24 -9.46 -2.92 1.69
CA THR A 24 -8.00 -2.94 1.57
C THR A 24 -7.55 -2.02 0.45
N PHE A 25 -8.14 -2.21 -0.74
CA PHE A 25 -7.98 -1.36 -1.91
C PHE A 25 -9.35 -1.00 -2.47
N TYR A 26 -9.50 0.24 -2.92
CA TYR A 26 -10.74 0.69 -3.54
C TYR A 26 -10.96 0.02 -4.92
N PRO A 27 -12.19 0.06 -5.48
CA PRO A 27 -12.46 -0.56 -6.77
C PRO A 27 -11.68 0.08 -7.91
N TRP A 28 -11.37 -0.70 -8.96
CA TRP A 28 -10.82 -0.15 -10.20
C TRP A 28 -11.68 0.97 -10.77
N VAL A 29 -11.06 1.92 -11.50
CA VAL A 29 -11.78 3.02 -12.19
C VAL A 29 -12.93 2.49 -13.04
N LEU A 30 -12.71 1.43 -13.81
CA LEU A 30 -13.74 0.79 -14.62
C LEU A 30 -14.86 0.16 -13.76
N ALA A 31 -14.56 -0.33 -12.57
CA ALA A 31 -15.58 -0.80 -11.63
C ALA A 31 -16.42 0.37 -11.10
N CYS A 32 -15.79 1.50 -10.75
CA CYS A 32 -16.50 2.72 -10.35
C CYS A 32 -17.39 3.26 -11.47
N GLN A 33 -16.94 3.24 -12.73
CA GLN A 33 -17.75 3.62 -13.88
C GLN A 33 -18.98 2.70 -14.05
N ARG A 34 -18.80 1.41 -13.86
CA ARG A 34 -19.90 0.44 -13.86
C ARG A 34 -20.86 0.72 -12.71
N PHE A 35 -20.38 0.92 -11.51
CA PHE A 35 -21.22 1.23 -10.35
C PHE A 35 -22.06 2.49 -10.56
N LYS A 36 -21.46 3.52 -11.18
CA LYS A 36 -22.18 4.73 -11.60
C LYS A 36 -23.31 4.43 -12.60
N ALA A 37 -23.03 3.62 -13.62
CA ALA A 37 -24.02 3.21 -14.61
C ALA A 37 -25.15 2.35 -13.99
N GLU A 38 -24.86 1.60 -12.92
CA GLU A 38 -25.80 0.75 -12.20
C GLU A 38 -26.52 1.48 -11.04
N GLY A 39 -26.31 2.80 -10.86
CA GLY A 39 -27.09 3.65 -9.96
C GLY A 39 -26.36 4.16 -8.72
N MET A 40 -25.05 3.96 -8.57
CA MET A 40 -24.27 4.68 -7.56
C MET A 40 -24.29 6.19 -7.89
N PRO A 41 -24.51 7.09 -6.91
CA PRO A 41 -24.42 8.52 -7.16
C PRO A 41 -23.10 8.91 -7.84
N ALA A 42 -23.19 9.80 -8.84
CA ALA A 42 -22.03 10.14 -9.67
C ALA A 42 -20.87 10.71 -8.86
N GLU A 43 -21.18 11.59 -7.91
CA GLU A 43 -20.21 12.21 -7.01
C GLU A 43 -19.49 11.19 -6.12
N ILE A 44 -20.14 10.09 -5.77
CA ILE A 44 -19.55 9.01 -4.97
C ILE A 44 -18.62 8.15 -5.85
N ALA A 45 -19.13 7.71 -7.01
CA ALA A 45 -18.35 6.87 -7.92
C ALA A 45 -17.13 7.61 -8.52
N ASP A 46 -17.29 8.90 -8.83
CA ASP A 46 -16.22 9.73 -9.36
C ASP A 46 -15.18 10.08 -8.26
N GLY A 47 -15.62 10.29 -7.02
CA GLY A 47 -14.72 10.46 -5.87
C GLY A 47 -13.88 9.22 -5.57
N ALA A 48 -14.42 8.03 -5.78
CA ALA A 48 -13.68 6.78 -5.64
C ALA A 48 -12.59 6.59 -6.72
N LYS A 49 -12.75 7.18 -7.91
CA LYS A 49 -11.73 7.11 -8.98
C LYS A 49 -10.39 7.72 -8.56
N ASP A 50 -10.44 8.81 -7.81
CA ASP A 50 -9.25 9.55 -7.39
C ASP A 50 -8.36 8.71 -6.47
N ILE A 51 -8.95 7.72 -5.79
CA ILE A 51 -8.22 6.80 -4.90
C ILE A 51 -7.53 5.67 -5.68
N THR A 52 -8.18 5.15 -6.72
CA THR A 52 -7.67 3.97 -7.45
C THR A 52 -6.47 4.27 -8.33
N ASN A 53 -6.31 5.54 -8.72
CA ASN A 53 -5.13 6.01 -9.45
C ASN A 53 -4.04 6.53 -8.50
N ASP A 54 -4.33 6.62 -7.20
CA ASP A 54 -3.60 7.40 -6.21
C ASP A 54 -3.01 6.62 -5.06
N ILE A 55 -2.78 5.34 -5.22
CA ILE A 55 -1.71 4.75 -4.40
C ILE A 55 -0.40 5.49 -4.71
N VAL A 56 -0.34 6.20 -5.84
CA VAL A 56 0.84 6.86 -6.35
C VAL A 56 0.48 8.19 -7.06
N GLY A 57 -0.07 9.15 -6.33
CA GLY A 57 0.06 10.57 -6.69
C GLY A 57 -0.67 11.10 -7.92
N LYS A 58 -1.95 10.76 -8.13
CA LYS A 58 -2.85 11.52 -9.01
C LYS A 58 -4.05 12.06 -8.24
N GLY A 59 -3.80 12.86 -7.21
CA GLY A 59 -4.83 13.74 -6.66
C GLY A 59 -5.01 14.97 -7.56
N GLU A 60 -6.16 15.64 -7.45
CA GLU A 60 -6.50 16.91 -8.16
C GLU A 60 -5.45 18.04 -8.00
N ASN A 61 -4.29 17.77 -7.48
CA ASN A 61 -3.23 18.70 -7.21
C ASN A 61 -1.99 18.36 -8.04
N ASP A 62 -2.09 18.49 -9.37
CA ASP A 62 -0.96 18.59 -10.30
C ASP A 62 0.00 19.75 -9.98
N ASN A 63 -0.07 20.29 -8.78
CA ASN A 63 0.82 21.31 -8.30
C ASN A 63 1.98 20.67 -7.54
N PRO A 64 3.20 20.65 -8.12
CA PRO A 64 4.40 20.10 -7.45
C PRO A 64 4.68 20.71 -6.06
N GLU A 65 4.14 21.90 -5.78
CA GLU A 65 4.24 22.56 -4.47
C GLU A 65 3.35 21.93 -3.39
N LYS A 66 2.42 21.05 -3.79
CA LYS A 66 1.49 20.36 -2.88
C LYS A 66 1.78 18.87 -2.72
N TYR A 67 2.93 18.39 -3.19
CA TYR A 67 3.33 16.99 -3.12
C TYR A 67 3.65 16.54 -1.71
N LEU A 68 2.59 16.33 -0.97
CA LEU A 68 2.60 15.33 0.08
C LEU A 68 1.33 14.51 -0.16
N PRO A 69 1.49 13.32 -0.72
CA PRO A 69 0.36 12.52 -1.12
C PRO A 69 -0.37 12.04 0.11
N VAL A 70 -1.51 12.63 0.30
CA VAL A 70 -2.43 12.26 1.35
C VAL A 70 -3.67 11.73 0.66
N ALA A 71 -3.83 10.41 0.65
CA ALA A 71 -4.99 9.76 0.07
C ALA A 71 -6.23 9.97 0.96
N TRP A 72 -6.70 11.21 1.09
CA TRP A 72 -7.99 11.53 1.68
C TRP A 72 -8.55 12.81 1.07
N GLY A 73 -9.02 12.75 -0.13
CA GLY A 73 -9.86 13.80 -0.67
C GLY A 73 -11.28 13.69 -0.11
N GLU A 74 -12.09 14.76 -0.24
CA GLU A 74 -13.50 14.73 0.14
C GLU A 74 -14.25 13.58 -0.59
N GLY A 75 -13.83 13.22 -1.80
CA GLY A 75 -14.38 12.09 -2.55
C GLY A 75 -14.20 10.75 -1.85
N VAL A 76 -13.01 10.50 -1.28
CA VAL A 76 -12.72 9.30 -0.48
C VAL A 76 -13.63 9.24 0.74
N MET A 77 -13.68 10.34 1.49
CA MET A 77 -14.50 10.42 2.68
C MET A 77 -15.99 10.26 2.37
N ALA A 78 -16.46 10.78 1.24
CA ALA A 78 -17.82 10.61 0.77
C ALA A 78 -18.12 9.15 0.43
N TYR A 79 -17.18 8.46 -0.22
CA TYR A 79 -17.29 7.04 -0.55
C TYR A 79 -17.35 6.16 0.70
N GLU A 80 -16.44 6.37 1.66
CA GLU A 80 -16.43 5.68 2.94
C GLU A 80 -17.77 5.87 3.68
N ARG A 81 -18.27 7.11 3.78
CA ARG A 81 -19.57 7.42 4.41
C ARG A 81 -20.74 6.76 3.70
N TYR A 82 -20.77 6.79 2.36
CA TYR A 82 -21.85 6.22 1.56
C TYR A 82 -21.96 4.71 1.77
N LEU A 83 -20.84 4.00 1.81
CA LEU A 83 -20.80 2.56 2.02
C LEU A 83 -20.80 2.15 3.50
N GLY A 84 -20.59 3.12 4.40
CA GLY A 84 -20.53 2.91 5.85
C GLY A 84 -19.30 2.13 6.25
N PHE A 85 -18.16 2.41 5.62
CA PHE A 85 -16.84 2.01 6.06
C PHE A 85 -16.36 2.84 7.24
N ASP A 86 -15.48 2.28 8.04
CA ASP A 86 -14.72 3.02 9.03
C ASP A 86 -13.69 3.90 8.30
N PRO A 87 -13.55 5.18 8.69
CA PRO A 87 -12.59 6.06 8.04
C PRO A 87 -11.15 5.65 8.35
N VAL A 88 -10.31 5.60 7.33
CA VAL A 88 -8.86 5.37 7.45
C VAL A 88 -8.14 6.47 6.68
N ARG A 89 -7.03 6.98 7.24
CA ARG A 89 -6.18 7.94 6.51
C ARG A 89 -4.88 7.29 6.11
N ARG A 90 -4.70 7.14 4.81
CA ARG A 90 -3.50 6.59 4.21
C ARG A 90 -2.59 7.73 3.79
N VAL A 91 -1.40 7.76 4.34
CA VAL A 91 -0.39 8.81 4.13
C VAL A 91 0.80 8.17 3.44
N HIS A 92 1.35 8.82 2.43
CA HIS A 92 2.56 8.35 1.77
C HIS A 92 3.73 9.25 2.13
N PHE A 93 4.88 8.66 2.40
CA PHE A 93 6.14 9.38 2.44
C PHE A 93 6.87 9.14 1.11
N VAL A 94 6.85 10.14 0.24
CA VAL A 94 7.51 10.06 -1.06
C VAL A 94 8.98 10.38 -0.91
N LEU A 95 9.84 9.48 -1.36
CA LEU A 95 11.29 9.70 -1.33
C LEU A 95 11.69 10.91 -2.18
N PRO A 96 12.69 11.71 -1.76
CA PRO A 96 12.98 13.00 -2.37
C PRO A 96 13.37 12.90 -3.85
N PHE A 97 13.99 11.81 -4.26
CA PHE A 97 14.37 11.61 -5.66
C PHE A 97 13.21 11.15 -6.57
N ARG A 98 12.00 11.03 -6.04
CA ARG A 98 10.77 10.63 -6.75
C ARG A 98 9.92 11.83 -7.19
N ARG A 99 10.54 12.96 -7.52
CA ARG A 99 9.83 14.19 -7.88
C ARG A 99 10.30 14.70 -9.23
N PHE A 100 9.53 14.38 -10.26
CA PHE A 100 9.79 14.80 -11.63
C PHE A 100 8.58 15.48 -12.23
N GLU A 101 8.82 16.28 -13.26
CA GLU A 101 7.77 16.84 -14.09
C GLU A 101 7.21 15.78 -15.05
N GLU A 102 5.90 15.65 -15.12
CA GLU A 102 5.27 14.81 -16.15
C GLU A 102 5.60 15.35 -17.54
N LYS A 103 6.00 14.46 -18.44
CA LYS A 103 6.36 14.82 -19.84
C LYS A 103 5.77 13.83 -20.82
N LEU A 104 5.15 14.37 -21.88
CA LEU A 104 4.93 13.61 -23.10
C LEU A 104 6.27 13.54 -23.86
N ILE A 105 6.85 12.34 -23.99
CA ILE A 105 8.14 12.13 -24.65
C ILE A 105 7.94 11.87 -26.12
N GLU A 106 6.98 11.01 -26.46
CA GLU A 106 6.68 10.64 -27.84
C GLU A 106 5.20 10.24 -27.98
N GLU A 107 4.58 10.65 -29.08
CA GLU A 107 3.24 10.20 -29.45
C GLU A 107 3.22 9.82 -30.92
N THR A 108 2.72 8.62 -31.20
CA THR A 108 2.52 8.07 -32.56
C THR A 108 1.08 7.56 -32.68
N PRO A 109 0.62 7.21 -33.89
CA PRO A 109 -0.69 6.56 -34.03
C PRO A 109 -0.82 5.24 -33.25
N ASP A 110 0.29 4.55 -32.97
CA ASP A 110 0.32 3.22 -32.37
C ASP A 110 0.57 3.22 -30.88
N TYR A 111 1.25 4.25 -30.34
CA TYR A 111 1.62 4.31 -28.92
C TYR A 111 1.95 5.71 -28.43
N ILE A 112 1.93 5.85 -27.11
CA ILE A 112 2.37 7.04 -26.38
C ILE A 112 3.47 6.63 -25.40
N ILE A 113 4.54 7.45 -25.29
CA ILE A 113 5.57 7.36 -24.26
C ILE A 113 5.48 8.60 -23.39
N LYS A 114 5.32 8.39 -22.08
CA LYS A 114 5.28 9.46 -21.07
C LYS A 114 6.29 9.20 -19.98
N GLN A 115 6.83 10.28 -19.44
CA GLN A 115 7.49 10.28 -18.13
C GLN A 115 6.46 10.66 -17.07
N ASP A 116 6.36 9.88 -16.02
CA ASP A 116 5.52 10.19 -14.86
C ASP A 116 6.25 11.05 -13.81
N ILE A 117 5.53 11.40 -12.75
CA ILE A 117 6.06 12.22 -11.65
C ILE A 117 7.19 11.54 -10.87
N TYR A 118 7.35 10.23 -10.99
CA TYR A 118 8.44 9.44 -10.39
C TYR A 118 9.65 9.32 -11.30
N GLY A 119 9.60 9.93 -12.50
CA GLY A 119 10.65 9.84 -13.50
C GLY A 119 10.60 8.58 -14.37
N ARG A 120 9.64 7.67 -14.15
CA ARG A 120 9.49 6.44 -14.95
C ARG A 120 9.02 6.81 -16.35
N GLN A 121 9.64 6.19 -17.35
CA GLN A 121 9.20 6.32 -18.74
C GLN A 121 8.41 5.07 -19.11
N ASN A 122 7.11 5.27 -19.32
CA ASN A 122 6.16 4.22 -19.64
C ASN A 122 5.65 4.34 -21.07
N LYS A 123 5.51 3.20 -21.73
CA LYS A 123 4.93 3.07 -23.07
C LYS A 123 3.56 2.43 -22.99
N ARG A 124 2.56 3.09 -23.58
CA ARG A 124 1.20 2.60 -23.68
C ARG A 124 0.77 2.51 -25.12
N LYS A 125 0.28 1.36 -25.56
CA LYS A 125 -0.31 1.19 -26.90
C LYS A 125 -1.63 1.93 -26.99
N THR A 126 -1.91 2.49 -28.17
CA THR A 126 -3.21 3.16 -28.45
C THR A 126 -4.34 2.14 -28.24
N GLY A 127 -5.37 2.57 -27.48
CA GLY A 127 -6.51 1.69 -27.13
C GLY A 127 -6.24 0.68 -25.99
N SER A 128 -5.06 0.71 -25.35
CA SER A 128 -4.75 -0.08 -24.16
C SER A 128 -4.70 0.82 -22.92
N GLU A 129 -5.11 0.28 -21.76
CA GLU A 129 -4.89 0.90 -20.45
C GLU A 129 -3.61 0.38 -19.77
N ILE A 130 -2.98 -0.66 -20.37
CA ILE A 130 -1.78 -1.28 -19.83
C ILE A 130 -0.57 -0.47 -20.27
N GLU A 131 0.17 0.02 -19.30
CA GLU A 131 1.48 0.63 -19.47
C GLU A 131 2.57 -0.41 -19.26
N THR A 132 3.64 -0.30 -20.04
CA THR A 132 4.85 -1.12 -19.90
C THR A 132 6.04 -0.21 -19.72
N GLU A 133 6.99 -0.59 -18.91
CA GLU A 133 8.24 0.13 -18.78
C GLU A 133 8.90 0.32 -20.15
N TYR A 134 9.35 1.55 -20.43
CA TYR A 134 10.05 1.91 -21.67
C TYR A 134 11.56 2.06 -21.45
N LYS A 135 11.93 2.76 -20.39
CA LYS A 135 13.32 2.93 -19.97
C LYS A 135 13.41 2.99 -18.46
N PRO A 136 14.47 2.44 -17.87
CA PRO A 136 14.76 2.63 -16.45
C PRO A 136 15.06 4.10 -16.15
N ILE A 137 14.92 4.48 -14.88
CA ILE A 137 15.24 5.82 -14.40
C ILE A 137 16.75 6.01 -14.34
N ILE A 138 17.46 4.97 -13.89
CA ILE A 138 18.92 4.91 -13.81
C ILE A 138 19.45 3.68 -14.54
N SER A 139 20.64 3.80 -15.10
CA SER A 139 21.34 2.71 -15.80
C SER A 139 22.65 2.29 -15.12
N GLY A 140 22.99 2.88 -13.98
CA GLY A 140 24.21 2.59 -13.23
C GLY A 140 24.64 3.76 -12.34
N TRP A 141 25.88 3.71 -11.86
CA TRP A 141 26.45 4.62 -10.87
C TRP A 141 26.35 6.10 -11.23
N GLU A 142 26.66 6.48 -12.46
CA GLU A 142 26.64 7.89 -12.87
C GLU A 142 25.23 8.50 -12.80
N ASP A 143 24.22 7.73 -13.22
CA ASP A 143 22.82 8.15 -13.11
C ASP A 143 22.39 8.23 -11.65
N TRP A 144 22.81 7.27 -10.84
CA TRP A 144 22.49 7.25 -9.42
C TRP A 144 23.13 8.43 -8.66
N GLU A 145 24.37 8.80 -8.95
CA GLU A 145 24.98 9.99 -8.35
C GLU A 145 24.20 11.27 -8.71
N ARG A 146 23.79 11.43 -9.96
CA ARG A 146 22.92 12.56 -10.37
C ARG A 146 21.58 12.54 -9.65
N MET A 147 21.04 11.34 -9.40
CA MET A 147 19.79 11.17 -8.67
C MET A 147 19.93 11.57 -7.19
N LYS A 148 21.03 11.22 -6.53
CA LYS A 148 21.33 11.68 -5.16
C LYS A 148 21.43 13.21 -5.09
N GLU A 149 22.12 13.84 -6.05
CA GLU A 149 22.18 15.30 -6.12
C GLU A 149 20.80 15.97 -6.32
N HIS A 150 19.94 15.33 -7.10
CA HIS A 150 18.56 15.79 -7.23
C HIS A 150 17.80 15.65 -5.91
N ALA A 151 17.91 14.52 -5.26
CA ALA A 151 17.26 14.25 -3.98
C ALA A 151 17.68 15.22 -2.87
N GLU A 152 18.96 15.59 -2.78
CA GLU A 152 19.42 16.57 -1.78
C GLU A 152 18.77 17.96 -2.02
N ARG A 153 18.64 18.40 -3.27
CA ARG A 153 17.93 19.65 -3.59
C ARG A 153 16.44 19.60 -3.22
N GLU A 154 15.79 18.44 -3.43
CA GLU A 154 14.38 18.26 -3.07
C GLU A 154 14.20 18.20 -1.55
N LEU A 155 15.15 17.59 -0.81
CA LEU A 155 15.14 17.58 0.65
C LEU A 155 15.24 19.02 1.21
N GLU A 156 16.16 19.83 0.73
CA GLU A 156 16.32 21.22 1.17
C GLU A 156 15.07 22.06 0.89
N LYS A 157 14.36 21.80 -0.19
CA LYS A 157 13.23 22.60 -0.64
C LYS A 157 11.90 22.18 0.00
N TYR A 158 11.62 20.89 0.12
CA TYR A 158 10.28 20.37 0.42
C TYR A 158 10.18 19.62 1.74
N PHE A 159 11.31 19.33 2.39
CA PHE A 159 11.32 18.60 3.65
C PHE A 159 11.89 19.42 4.81
N THR A 160 11.66 20.72 4.78
CA THR A 160 11.92 21.58 5.95
C THR A 160 10.94 21.28 7.06
N GLU A 161 11.29 21.60 8.30
CA GLU A 161 10.41 21.41 9.46
C GLU A 161 9.05 22.11 9.25
N GLU A 162 9.03 23.33 8.70
CA GLU A 162 7.80 24.06 8.40
C GLU A 162 6.96 23.35 7.34
N ALA A 163 7.57 22.84 6.28
CA ALA A 163 6.86 22.13 5.20
C ALA A 163 6.25 20.82 5.72
N ILE A 164 7.02 20.06 6.51
CA ILE A 164 6.57 18.82 7.14
C ILE A 164 5.39 19.11 8.09
N GLN A 165 5.54 20.12 8.96
CA GLN A 165 4.47 20.53 9.89
C GLN A 165 3.22 21.04 9.17
N ALA A 166 3.37 21.83 8.11
CA ALA A 166 2.24 22.36 7.34
C ALA A 166 1.45 21.24 6.66
N THR A 167 2.13 20.16 6.27
CA THR A 167 1.53 19.04 5.57
C THR A 167 0.87 18.04 6.48
N TYR A 168 1.61 17.53 7.45
CA TYR A 168 1.17 16.42 8.29
C TYR A 168 0.47 16.90 9.56
N GLY A 169 0.78 18.12 10.03
CA GLY A 169 0.21 18.70 11.24
C GLY A 169 -1.32 18.76 11.27
N PRO A 170 -2.02 19.11 10.17
CA PRO A 170 -3.48 19.17 10.15
C PRO A 170 -4.20 17.86 10.49
N LEU A 171 -3.54 16.70 10.33
CA LEU A 171 -4.13 15.41 10.71
C LEU A 171 -4.19 15.18 12.21
N LYS A 172 -3.21 15.76 12.93
CA LYS A 172 -2.92 15.38 14.31
C LYS A 172 -4.13 15.50 15.22
N GLU A 173 -4.84 16.61 15.18
CA GLU A 173 -5.95 16.86 16.10
C GLU A 173 -7.09 15.83 15.97
N ALA A 174 -7.50 15.53 14.75
CA ALA A 174 -8.56 14.54 14.49
C ALA A 174 -8.10 13.12 14.80
N HIS A 175 -6.84 12.79 14.48
CA HIS A 175 -6.23 11.52 14.82
C HIS A 175 -6.11 11.32 16.35
N ASP A 176 -5.69 12.33 17.10
CA ASP A 176 -5.61 12.27 18.56
C ASP A 176 -6.98 12.07 19.21
N ARG A 177 -8.06 12.62 18.62
CA ARG A 177 -9.44 12.34 19.05
C ARG A 177 -9.90 10.93 18.73
N GLY A 178 -9.19 10.21 17.86
CA GLY A 178 -9.56 8.87 17.41
C GLY A 178 -10.60 8.85 16.30
N ASP A 179 -10.76 9.95 15.56
CA ASP A 179 -11.71 10.06 14.45
C ASP A 179 -11.37 9.11 13.30
N PHE A 180 -10.08 8.73 13.18
CA PHE A 180 -9.57 7.73 12.23
C PHE A 180 -8.19 7.22 12.66
N PRO A 181 -7.79 6.01 12.28
CA PRO A 181 -6.39 5.57 12.30
C PRO A 181 -5.62 6.19 11.15
N VAL A 182 -4.30 6.37 11.34
CA VAL A 182 -3.36 6.80 10.29
C VAL A 182 -2.44 5.64 9.93
N ARG A 183 -2.39 5.33 8.65
CA ARG A 183 -1.46 4.35 8.06
C ARG A 183 -0.48 5.07 7.16
N LEU A 184 0.80 4.86 7.41
CA LEU A 184 1.89 5.48 6.66
C LEU A 184 2.50 4.46 5.70
N ASN A 185 2.41 4.76 4.41
CA ASN A 185 3.06 3.98 3.36
C ASN A 185 4.49 4.47 3.14
N LEU A 186 5.41 3.52 3.05
CA LEU A 186 6.80 3.72 2.69
C LEU A 186 7.17 2.81 1.51
N GLU A 187 8.06 3.28 0.66
CA GLU A 187 8.64 2.46 -0.39
C GLU A 187 9.75 1.57 0.18
N GLY A 188 9.73 0.27 -0.17
CA GLY A 188 10.63 -0.73 0.38
C GLY A 188 12.01 -0.78 -0.24
N PHE A 189 12.89 -1.58 0.35
CA PHE A 189 14.29 -1.70 -0.08
C PHE A 189 14.47 -2.63 -1.29
N PHE A 190 13.48 -3.48 -1.61
CA PHE A 190 13.42 -4.20 -2.86
C PHE A 190 12.72 -3.37 -3.93
N TRP A 191 11.59 -2.73 -3.57
CA TRP A 191 10.77 -1.97 -4.49
C TRP A 191 11.51 -0.80 -5.14
N VAL A 192 12.20 0.03 -4.34
CA VAL A 192 12.83 1.25 -4.86
C VAL A 192 13.96 0.94 -5.87
N PRO A 193 14.91 0.06 -5.59
CA PRO A 193 15.92 -0.32 -6.60
C PRO A 193 15.29 -0.90 -7.88
N ARG A 194 14.23 -1.71 -7.75
CA ARG A 194 13.48 -2.25 -8.89
C ARG A 194 12.87 -1.15 -9.77
N GLU A 195 12.26 -0.14 -9.14
CA GLU A 195 11.66 0.97 -9.86
C GLU A 195 12.69 1.90 -10.51
N LEU A 196 13.87 2.02 -9.91
CA LEU A 196 14.96 2.83 -10.45
C LEU A 196 15.65 2.17 -11.65
N LEU A 197 15.98 0.90 -11.52
CA LEU A 197 16.77 0.12 -12.50
C LEU A 197 15.92 -0.56 -13.56
N GLY A 198 14.61 -0.73 -13.29
CA GLY A 198 13.75 -1.64 -14.04
C GLY A 198 13.94 -3.10 -13.59
N ILE A 199 12.88 -3.91 -13.77
CA ILE A 199 12.83 -5.26 -13.18
C ILE A 199 13.97 -6.17 -13.64
N GLU A 200 14.31 -6.15 -14.94
CA GLU A 200 15.35 -7.04 -15.50
C GLU A 200 16.73 -6.66 -14.98
N ALA A 201 17.10 -5.38 -15.09
CA ALA A 201 18.41 -4.90 -14.61
C ALA A 201 18.54 -5.04 -13.09
N HIS A 202 17.46 -4.79 -12.33
CA HIS A 202 17.45 -5.00 -10.89
C HIS A 202 17.76 -6.46 -10.53
N MET A 203 17.16 -7.44 -11.23
CA MET A 203 17.43 -8.85 -10.96
C MET A 203 18.87 -9.27 -11.27
N PHE A 204 19.51 -8.69 -12.29
CA PHE A 204 20.93 -8.90 -12.57
C PHE A 204 21.85 -8.16 -11.58
N ALA A 205 21.41 -6.99 -11.10
CA ALA A 205 22.23 -6.16 -10.21
C ALA A 205 22.58 -6.86 -8.88
N PHE A 206 21.78 -7.79 -8.40
CA PHE A 206 22.13 -8.61 -7.23
C PHE A 206 23.47 -9.38 -7.38
N TYR A 207 23.88 -9.65 -8.61
CA TYR A 207 25.09 -10.40 -8.92
C TYR A 207 26.17 -9.54 -9.59
N GLU A 208 25.79 -8.56 -10.38
CA GLU A 208 26.69 -7.77 -11.21
C GLU A 208 27.07 -6.43 -10.58
N GLU A 209 26.14 -5.83 -9.81
CA GLU A 209 26.27 -4.48 -9.22
C GLU A 209 25.74 -4.44 -7.77
N PRO A 210 26.09 -5.41 -6.89
CA PRO A 210 25.55 -5.46 -5.52
C PRO A 210 25.87 -4.20 -4.71
N GLU A 211 27.02 -3.57 -4.95
CA GLU A 211 27.42 -2.34 -4.29
C GLU A 211 26.49 -1.17 -4.65
N LEU A 212 25.99 -1.12 -5.88
CA LEU A 212 25.00 -0.11 -6.29
C LEU A 212 23.69 -0.30 -5.54
N LEU A 213 23.20 -1.54 -5.42
CA LEU A 213 21.99 -1.83 -4.65
C LEU A 213 22.15 -1.42 -3.18
N HIS A 214 23.30 -1.74 -2.60
CA HIS A 214 23.59 -1.34 -1.22
C HIS A 214 23.66 0.18 -1.05
N ASP A 215 24.27 0.93 -1.98
CA ASP A 215 24.34 2.39 -1.90
C ASP A 215 22.95 3.04 -2.03
N ILE A 216 22.10 2.52 -2.92
CA ILE A 216 20.70 2.95 -3.03
C ILE A 216 19.95 2.72 -1.70
N CYS A 217 20.05 1.53 -1.13
CA CYS A 217 19.39 1.18 0.12
C CYS A 217 19.93 1.97 1.32
N GLU A 218 21.22 2.22 1.40
CA GLU A 218 21.83 3.08 2.44
C GLU A 218 21.31 4.52 2.33
N TYR A 219 21.16 5.05 1.12
CA TYR A 219 20.61 6.38 0.93
C TYR A 219 19.15 6.46 1.37
N ILE A 220 18.33 5.47 1.01
CA ILE A 220 16.94 5.37 1.47
C ILE A 220 16.89 5.34 3.00
N LEU A 221 17.71 4.49 3.61
CA LEU A 221 17.78 4.38 5.06
C LEU A 221 18.19 5.69 5.72
N LYS A 222 19.18 6.42 5.14
CA LYS A 222 19.55 7.77 5.60
C LYS A 222 18.34 8.69 5.60
N VAL A 223 17.57 8.75 4.51
CA VAL A 223 16.37 9.61 4.41
C VAL A 223 15.33 9.20 5.46
N TYR A 224 15.12 7.90 5.64
CA TYR A 224 14.14 7.42 6.64
C TYR A 224 14.57 7.72 8.07
N THR A 225 15.83 7.56 8.40
CA THR A 225 16.34 7.80 9.76
C THR A 225 16.51 9.28 10.12
N THR A 226 16.49 10.18 9.14
CA THR A 226 16.65 11.63 9.37
C THR A 226 15.37 12.44 9.12
N THR A 227 14.71 12.19 7.99
CA THR A 227 13.58 13.01 7.53
C THR A 227 12.23 12.37 7.87
N LEU A 228 12.05 11.08 7.59
CA LEU A 228 10.81 10.38 7.89
C LEU A 228 10.48 10.40 9.39
N ILE A 229 11.48 10.30 10.26
CA ILE A 229 11.27 10.32 11.70
C ILE A 229 10.56 11.59 12.16
N GLN A 230 10.85 12.73 11.55
CA GLN A 230 10.15 14.00 11.86
C GLN A 230 8.65 13.91 11.52
N VAL A 231 8.30 13.25 10.42
CA VAL A 231 6.90 12.99 10.03
C VAL A 231 6.22 12.07 11.06
N ILE A 232 6.90 10.98 11.43
CA ILE A 232 6.38 10.02 12.42
C ILE A 232 6.11 10.70 13.76
N ASP A 233 7.00 11.57 14.22
CA ASP A 233 6.85 12.30 15.49
C ASP A 233 5.63 13.25 15.48
N ILE A 234 5.24 13.74 14.29
CA ILE A 234 4.04 14.57 14.15
C ILE A 234 2.78 13.72 14.11
N ILE A 235 2.69 12.75 13.22
CA ILE A 235 1.44 12.01 12.95
C ILE A 235 1.21 10.82 13.86
N GLN A 236 2.28 10.24 14.47
CA GLN A 236 2.20 9.04 15.32
C GLN A 236 1.35 7.95 14.68
N PRO A 237 1.75 7.40 13.50
CA PRO A 237 0.91 6.50 12.73
C PRO A 237 0.59 5.22 13.52
N ASP A 238 -0.63 4.71 13.38
CA ASP A 238 -1.06 3.45 14.00
C ASP A 238 -0.44 2.23 13.31
N LEU A 239 -0.13 2.39 12.02
CA LEU A 239 0.49 1.37 11.20
C LEU A 239 1.41 2.02 10.17
N VAL A 240 2.61 1.45 10.00
CA VAL A 240 3.52 1.72 8.89
C VAL A 240 3.55 0.47 8.01
N TYR A 241 3.49 0.63 6.69
CA TYR A 241 3.70 -0.50 5.78
C TYR A 241 4.69 -0.16 4.68
N MET A 242 5.53 -1.16 4.38
CA MET A 242 6.57 -1.10 3.36
C MET A 242 6.06 -1.76 2.10
N MET A 243 6.02 -1.03 0.97
CA MET A 243 5.66 -1.61 -0.33
C MET A 243 6.87 -2.29 -0.95
N GLU A 244 6.78 -3.60 -1.23
CA GLU A 244 7.90 -4.40 -1.71
C GLU A 244 7.64 -5.13 -3.03
N ASP A 245 6.45 -5.71 -3.25
CA ASP A 245 6.09 -6.45 -4.48
C ASP A 245 7.21 -7.39 -4.97
N LEU A 246 7.76 -8.17 -4.05
CA LEU A 246 8.93 -9.02 -4.31
C LEU A 246 8.60 -10.47 -4.69
N SER A 247 7.33 -10.76 -4.92
CA SER A 247 6.87 -12.11 -5.26
C SER A 247 5.90 -12.10 -6.44
N GLY A 248 5.86 -13.21 -7.15
CA GLY A 248 4.86 -13.48 -8.17
C GLY A 248 4.06 -14.74 -7.83
N LYS A 249 3.22 -15.18 -8.76
CA LYS A 249 2.40 -16.39 -8.58
C LYS A 249 3.22 -17.67 -8.33
N ASN A 250 4.47 -17.69 -8.77
CA ASN A 250 5.34 -18.86 -8.67
C ASN A 250 6.30 -18.78 -7.47
N GLY A 251 6.11 -17.83 -6.58
CA GLY A 251 6.95 -17.61 -5.41
C GLY A 251 7.76 -16.32 -5.48
N PRO A 252 8.66 -16.12 -4.49
CA PRO A 252 9.52 -14.95 -4.39
C PRO A 252 10.51 -14.82 -5.56
N MET A 253 10.82 -13.58 -5.95
CA MET A 253 11.80 -13.25 -6.99
C MET A 253 13.23 -13.42 -6.48
N ILE A 254 13.45 -13.38 -5.17
CA ILE A 254 14.75 -13.53 -4.50
C ILE A 254 14.70 -14.63 -3.44
N SER A 255 15.85 -15.23 -3.16
CA SER A 255 15.97 -16.21 -2.09
C SER A 255 15.90 -15.57 -0.71
N GLY A 256 15.64 -16.37 0.35
CA GLY A 256 15.70 -15.89 1.73
C GLY A 256 17.06 -15.31 2.11
N GLN A 257 18.17 -15.86 1.57
CA GLN A 257 19.51 -15.31 1.80
C GLN A 257 19.67 -13.93 1.14
N MET A 258 19.23 -13.76 -0.10
CA MET A 258 19.25 -12.46 -0.78
C MET A 258 18.35 -11.45 -0.08
N PHE A 259 17.17 -11.90 0.38
CA PHE A 259 16.31 -11.05 1.21
C PHE A 259 17.06 -10.56 2.46
N ASP A 260 17.70 -11.45 3.19
CA ASP A 260 18.41 -11.10 4.43
C ASP A 260 19.52 -10.10 4.20
N GLU A 261 20.24 -10.18 3.07
CA GLU A 261 21.34 -9.32 2.69
C GLU A 261 20.87 -7.95 2.17
N PHE A 262 19.94 -7.93 1.21
CA PHE A 262 19.57 -6.72 0.45
C PHE A 262 18.33 -5.99 0.96
N VAL A 263 17.50 -6.64 1.77
CA VAL A 263 16.26 -6.06 2.31
C VAL A 263 16.27 -6.14 3.85
N GLY A 264 16.38 -7.33 4.40
CA GLY A 264 16.30 -7.60 5.83
C GLY A 264 17.37 -6.86 6.65
N ALA A 265 18.58 -6.70 6.10
CA ALA A 265 19.66 -5.94 6.75
C ALA A 265 19.25 -4.48 7.04
N TYR A 266 18.51 -3.86 6.14
CA TYR A 266 18.03 -2.48 6.29
C TYR A 266 16.83 -2.41 7.22
N TYR A 267 15.91 -3.37 7.16
CA TYR A 267 14.79 -3.47 8.08
C TYR A 267 15.23 -3.63 9.53
N ARG A 268 16.24 -4.47 9.81
CA ARG A 268 16.80 -4.65 11.15
C ARG A 268 17.41 -3.36 11.74
N ARG A 269 17.76 -2.40 10.88
CA ARG A 269 18.24 -1.06 11.29
C ARG A 269 17.09 -0.05 11.41
N LEU A 270 16.13 -0.08 10.52
CA LEU A 270 15.01 0.88 10.47
C LEU A 270 13.94 0.58 11.53
N PHE A 271 13.46 -0.66 11.63
CA PHE A 271 12.29 -0.98 12.45
C PHE A 271 12.46 -0.74 13.95
N PRO A 272 13.61 -1.01 14.58
CA PRO A 272 13.83 -0.62 15.97
C PRO A 272 13.70 0.89 16.20
N LEU A 273 14.12 1.71 15.23
CA LEU A 273 13.97 3.16 15.30
C LEU A 273 12.50 3.57 15.18
N LEU A 274 11.75 3.01 14.21
CA LEU A 274 10.30 3.26 14.10
C LEU A 274 9.57 2.91 15.40
N ARG A 275 9.92 1.78 16.02
CA ARG A 275 9.36 1.38 17.34
C ARG A 275 9.71 2.38 18.44
N ALA A 276 10.94 2.87 18.49
CA ALA A 276 11.37 3.88 19.47
C ALA A 276 10.59 5.20 19.34
N HIS A 277 10.10 5.52 18.13
CA HIS A 277 9.25 6.67 17.84
C HIS A 277 7.73 6.36 17.89
N GLY A 278 7.35 5.22 18.48
CA GLY A 278 5.95 4.92 18.82
C GLY A 278 5.16 4.14 17.78
N VAL A 279 5.75 3.73 16.66
CA VAL A 279 5.08 2.90 15.65
C VAL A 279 4.74 1.53 16.25
N ARG A 280 3.45 1.20 16.31
CA ARG A 280 2.96 -0.05 16.92
C ARG A 280 2.93 -1.21 15.95
N ASN A 281 2.52 -0.98 14.72
CA ASN A 281 2.35 -2.01 13.70
C ASN A 281 3.24 -1.71 12.50
N ILE A 282 4.04 -2.70 12.10
CA ILE A 282 4.86 -2.66 10.89
C ILE A 282 4.41 -3.79 9.98
N PHE A 283 3.91 -3.43 8.81
CA PHE A 283 3.41 -4.35 7.80
C PHE A 283 4.28 -4.31 6.55
N VAL A 284 4.09 -5.31 5.71
CA VAL A 284 4.61 -5.30 4.33
C VAL A 284 3.45 -5.46 3.37
N ASP A 285 3.44 -4.59 2.35
CA ASP A 285 2.57 -4.68 1.19
C ASP A 285 3.33 -5.41 0.10
N THR A 286 2.87 -6.59 -0.27
CA THR A 286 3.48 -7.40 -1.31
C THR A 286 2.46 -8.35 -1.92
N ASP A 287 2.39 -8.31 -3.23
CA ASP A 287 1.61 -9.24 -4.03
C ASP A 287 2.31 -10.59 -4.19
N GLY A 288 1.62 -11.55 -4.80
CA GLY A 288 2.19 -12.84 -5.10
C GLY A 288 2.21 -13.84 -3.95
N ASP A 289 2.83 -15.00 -4.18
CA ASP A 289 3.07 -16.03 -3.16
C ASP A 289 4.42 -15.78 -2.47
N PHE A 290 4.40 -15.15 -1.32
CA PHE A 290 5.58 -14.89 -0.47
C PHE A 290 5.66 -15.80 0.77
N MET A 291 4.90 -16.88 0.83
CA MET A 291 4.83 -17.78 1.99
C MET A 291 6.21 -18.19 2.50
N MET A 292 7.14 -18.45 1.59
CA MET A 292 8.49 -18.88 1.93
C MET A 292 9.33 -17.79 2.63
N LEU A 293 9.04 -16.51 2.42
CA LEU A 293 9.76 -15.38 3.01
C LEU A 293 9.16 -14.86 4.32
N ILE A 294 7.96 -15.31 4.71
CA ILE A 294 7.33 -14.88 5.97
C ILE A 294 8.28 -15.02 7.17
N PRO A 295 9.00 -16.14 7.36
CA PRO A 295 9.95 -16.25 8.47
C PRO A 295 11.05 -15.17 8.45
N ASN A 296 11.62 -14.88 7.28
CA ASN A 296 12.65 -13.84 7.13
C ASN A 296 12.09 -12.44 7.47
N PHE A 297 10.88 -12.12 7.04
CA PHE A 297 10.21 -10.87 7.39
C PHE A 297 9.94 -10.77 8.90
N ILE A 298 9.41 -11.81 9.53
CA ILE A 298 9.16 -11.85 10.98
C ILE A 298 10.44 -11.61 11.76
N ASP A 299 11.56 -12.21 11.33
CA ASP A 299 12.88 -12.02 11.97
C ASP A 299 13.36 -10.57 11.93
N THR A 300 12.91 -9.77 10.98
CA THR A 300 13.19 -8.32 10.93
C THR A 300 12.29 -7.48 11.82
N GLY A 301 11.22 -8.03 12.37
CA GLY A 301 10.26 -7.31 13.21
C GLY A 301 8.97 -6.89 12.50
N VAL A 302 8.63 -7.50 11.36
CA VAL A 302 7.31 -7.33 10.68
C VAL A 302 6.23 -7.99 11.51
N ASP A 303 5.10 -7.29 11.72
CA ASP A 303 3.93 -7.79 12.46
C ASP A 303 2.89 -8.43 11.55
N GLY A 304 2.82 -8.03 10.29
CA GLY A 304 1.76 -8.48 9.40
C GLY A 304 1.95 -8.12 7.93
N PHE A 305 0.99 -8.53 7.13
CA PHE A 305 1.02 -8.34 5.67
C PHE A 305 -0.33 -7.89 5.13
N LEU A 306 -0.26 -7.22 3.98
CA LEU A 306 -1.34 -6.95 3.05
C LEU A 306 -0.84 -7.16 1.61
N PRO A 307 -1.70 -7.39 0.60
CA PRO A 307 -3.14 -7.65 0.71
C PRO A 307 -3.48 -9.14 0.82
N MET A 308 -2.49 -10.05 0.87
CA MET A 308 -2.67 -11.51 0.92
C MET A 308 -3.34 -12.04 -0.35
N ASP A 309 -2.68 -11.92 -1.50
CA ASP A 309 -3.20 -12.26 -2.84
C ASP A 309 -3.62 -13.74 -2.92
N VAL A 310 -4.92 -13.98 -2.74
CA VAL A 310 -5.53 -15.32 -2.76
C VAL A 310 -5.32 -16.00 -4.12
N ASN A 311 -5.39 -15.21 -5.21
CA ASN A 311 -5.28 -15.73 -6.57
C ASN A 311 -3.85 -16.08 -6.98
N ALA A 312 -2.87 -15.56 -6.24
CA ALA A 312 -1.47 -15.98 -6.37
C ALA A 312 -1.09 -17.17 -5.46
N GLY A 313 -1.97 -17.56 -4.54
CA GLY A 313 -1.75 -18.73 -3.68
C GLY A 313 -1.66 -18.44 -2.17
N MET A 314 -1.77 -17.18 -1.75
CA MET A 314 -1.79 -16.83 -0.33
C MET A 314 -3.11 -17.26 0.32
N ASP A 315 -3.04 -18.29 1.16
CA ASP A 315 -4.19 -18.77 1.93
C ASP A 315 -4.06 -18.36 3.40
N ILE A 316 -4.90 -17.41 3.84
CA ILE A 316 -4.87 -16.87 5.20
C ILE A 316 -5.13 -17.91 6.29
N LEU A 317 -5.82 -19.03 5.98
CA LEU A 317 -5.98 -20.12 6.93
C LEU A 317 -4.64 -20.80 7.20
N LYS A 318 -3.88 -21.12 6.14
CA LYS A 318 -2.54 -21.70 6.26
C LYS A 318 -1.56 -20.72 6.91
N VAL A 319 -1.66 -19.43 6.55
CA VAL A 319 -0.84 -18.39 7.19
C VAL A 319 -1.10 -18.34 8.68
N ARG A 320 -2.37 -18.32 9.11
CA ARG A 320 -2.74 -18.28 10.52
C ARG A 320 -2.36 -19.58 11.27
N GLU A 321 -2.47 -20.74 10.60
CA GLU A 321 -2.04 -22.03 11.17
C GLU A 321 -0.52 -22.05 11.44
N ASN A 322 0.29 -21.59 10.48
CA ASN A 322 1.74 -21.59 10.60
C ASN A 322 2.29 -20.43 11.45
N PHE A 323 1.60 -19.29 11.44
CA PHE A 323 2.01 -18.04 12.10
C PHE A 323 0.85 -17.45 12.92
N PRO A 324 0.49 -18.02 14.08
CA PRO A 324 -0.72 -17.69 14.82
C PRO A 324 -0.82 -16.24 15.28
N LYS A 325 0.30 -15.52 15.38
CA LYS A 325 0.36 -14.12 15.82
C LYS A 325 0.55 -13.12 14.67
N LEU A 326 0.68 -13.61 13.44
CA LEU A 326 0.81 -12.75 12.29
C LEU A 326 -0.49 -11.98 12.04
N LYS A 327 -0.38 -10.66 11.92
CA LYS A 327 -1.50 -9.78 11.63
C LYS A 327 -1.78 -9.77 10.12
N ILE A 328 -3.04 -9.60 9.73
CA ILE A 328 -3.46 -9.73 8.34
C ILE A 328 -4.40 -8.57 7.99
N ILE A 329 -4.23 -7.99 6.80
CA ILE A 329 -5.18 -7.10 6.16
C ILE A 329 -5.43 -7.61 4.74
N GLY A 330 -6.70 -7.73 4.32
CA GLY A 330 -7.05 -8.24 2.99
C GLY A 330 -7.50 -9.71 2.99
N GLY A 331 -7.03 -10.52 2.06
CA GLY A 331 -7.21 -11.98 2.02
C GLY A 331 -8.63 -12.49 1.71
N TYR A 332 -9.56 -11.61 1.33
CA TYR A 332 -10.84 -12.00 0.75
C TYR A 332 -10.70 -12.06 -0.77
N ASN A 333 -11.05 -13.20 -1.38
CA ASN A 333 -10.94 -13.36 -2.82
C ASN A 333 -11.89 -12.41 -3.57
N LYS A 334 -11.36 -11.33 -4.14
CA LYS A 334 -12.12 -10.31 -4.89
C LYS A 334 -12.96 -10.85 -6.03
N LEU A 335 -12.55 -11.97 -6.65
CA LEU A 335 -13.27 -12.56 -7.78
C LEU A 335 -14.64 -13.10 -7.35
N CYS A 336 -14.79 -13.56 -6.11
CA CYS A 336 -16.06 -14.02 -5.58
C CYS A 336 -17.15 -12.94 -5.59
N ILE A 337 -16.78 -11.65 -5.59
CA ILE A 337 -17.75 -10.55 -5.65
C ILE A 337 -18.48 -10.56 -7.01
N ALA A 338 -17.75 -10.83 -8.09
CA ALA A 338 -18.34 -10.93 -9.43
C ALA A 338 -19.29 -12.12 -9.59
N ASP A 339 -19.01 -13.21 -8.86
CA ASP A 339 -19.75 -14.48 -8.96
C ASP A 339 -21.09 -14.48 -8.17
N GLY A 340 -21.37 -13.43 -7.41
CA GLY A 340 -22.66 -13.20 -6.75
C GLY A 340 -22.77 -13.72 -5.32
N PRO A 341 -23.98 -13.58 -4.71
CA PRO A 341 -24.21 -13.77 -3.27
C PRO A 341 -23.74 -15.11 -2.72
N GLU A 342 -23.97 -16.20 -3.43
CA GLU A 342 -23.57 -17.53 -2.96
C GLU A 342 -22.06 -17.71 -2.89
N ALA A 343 -21.31 -17.14 -3.86
CA ALA A 343 -19.86 -17.16 -3.85
C ALA A 343 -19.30 -16.26 -2.75
N ILE A 344 -19.90 -15.09 -2.55
CA ILE A 344 -19.58 -14.16 -1.47
C ILE A 344 -19.74 -14.85 -0.11
N ASP A 345 -20.87 -15.53 0.11
CA ASP A 345 -21.15 -16.21 1.38
C ASP A 345 -20.19 -17.37 1.62
N ARG A 346 -19.85 -18.16 0.60
CA ARG A 346 -18.85 -19.25 0.73
C ARG A 346 -17.49 -18.72 1.13
N GLU A 347 -17.06 -17.60 0.53
CA GLU A 347 -15.76 -17.02 0.84
C GLU A 347 -15.72 -16.43 2.26
N PHE A 348 -16.77 -15.74 2.69
CA PHE A 348 -16.86 -15.31 4.10
C PHE A 348 -16.89 -16.48 5.07
N ALA A 349 -17.59 -17.57 4.75
CA ALA A 349 -17.58 -18.77 5.58
C ALA A 349 -16.17 -19.39 5.69
N ARG A 350 -15.38 -19.36 4.61
CA ARG A 350 -14.00 -19.84 4.58
C ARG A 350 -13.12 -19.07 5.55
N ILE A 351 -13.18 -17.72 5.52
CA ILE A 351 -12.28 -16.86 6.30
C ILE A 351 -12.74 -16.61 7.74
N LEU A 352 -14.00 -16.88 8.06
CA LEU A 352 -14.61 -16.63 9.37
C LEU A 352 -13.81 -17.17 10.57
N PRO A 353 -13.22 -18.38 10.51
CA PRO A 353 -12.39 -18.86 11.62
C PRO A 353 -11.23 -17.92 11.96
N VAL A 354 -10.59 -17.29 10.96
CA VAL A 354 -9.49 -16.33 11.18
C VAL A 354 -10.03 -15.01 11.76
N VAL A 355 -11.20 -14.55 11.31
CA VAL A 355 -11.87 -13.36 11.86
C VAL A 355 -12.13 -13.52 13.37
N ARG A 356 -12.64 -14.67 13.79
CA ARG A 356 -12.96 -14.95 15.20
C ARG A 356 -11.73 -14.98 16.10
N GLN A 357 -10.58 -15.32 15.55
CA GLN A 357 -9.30 -15.30 16.28
C GLN A 357 -8.74 -13.89 16.50
N GLY A 358 -9.25 -12.86 15.83
CA GLY A 358 -8.69 -11.50 15.83
C GLY A 358 -7.38 -11.36 15.04
N GLY A 359 -6.72 -10.20 15.13
CA GLY A 359 -5.51 -9.91 14.37
C GLY A 359 -5.74 -9.84 12.87
N TYR A 360 -6.98 -9.58 12.43
CA TYR A 360 -7.37 -9.64 11.02
C TYR A 360 -8.41 -8.58 10.65
N ILE A 361 -8.08 -7.75 9.70
CA ILE A 361 -9.00 -6.84 9.04
C ILE A 361 -9.33 -7.40 7.65
N VAL A 362 -10.58 -7.76 7.46
CA VAL A 362 -11.05 -8.32 6.18
C VAL A 362 -11.20 -7.22 5.14
N GLY A 363 -10.68 -7.45 3.97
CA GLY A 363 -10.88 -6.67 2.76
C GLY A 363 -10.55 -7.50 1.53
N ALA A 364 -10.91 -7.03 0.35
CA ALA A 364 -10.53 -7.70 -0.89
C ALA A 364 -9.01 -7.82 -1.01
N ASP A 365 -8.54 -8.96 -1.54
CA ASP A 365 -7.13 -9.27 -1.73
C ASP A 365 -6.45 -8.40 -2.81
N HIS A 366 -7.18 -7.55 -3.48
CA HIS A 366 -6.75 -6.48 -4.38
C HIS A 366 -7.98 -5.64 -4.80
N GLN A 367 -7.83 -4.64 -5.69
CA GLN A 367 -8.95 -3.80 -6.13
C GLN A 367 -10.11 -4.64 -6.66
N VAL A 368 -11.34 -4.22 -6.31
CA VAL A 368 -12.56 -4.86 -6.81
C VAL A 368 -12.64 -4.73 -8.33
N PRO A 369 -12.77 -5.86 -9.07
CA PRO A 369 -12.68 -5.87 -10.52
C PRO A 369 -13.93 -5.29 -11.20
N PRO A 370 -13.82 -4.80 -12.46
CA PRO A 370 -14.95 -4.30 -13.24
C PRO A 370 -16.03 -5.35 -13.52
N SER A 371 -15.71 -6.63 -13.37
CA SER A 371 -16.69 -7.73 -13.48
C SER A 371 -17.69 -7.78 -12.31
N ALA A 372 -17.40 -7.16 -11.17
CA ALA A 372 -18.31 -7.05 -10.05
C ALA A 372 -19.42 -6.03 -10.36
N SER A 373 -20.70 -6.40 -10.13
CA SER A 373 -21.82 -5.46 -10.19
C SER A 373 -21.94 -4.64 -8.90
N LEU A 374 -22.58 -3.48 -8.97
CA LEU A 374 -22.89 -2.68 -7.77
C LEU A 374 -23.74 -3.48 -6.77
N GLU A 375 -24.74 -4.24 -7.24
CA GLU A 375 -25.57 -5.08 -6.39
C GLU A 375 -24.74 -6.08 -5.59
N ASN A 376 -23.85 -6.82 -6.26
CA ASN A 376 -22.96 -7.78 -5.61
C ASN A 376 -21.98 -7.10 -4.65
N TYR A 377 -21.44 -5.95 -5.03
CA TYR A 377 -20.52 -5.21 -4.17
C TYR A 377 -21.22 -4.70 -2.90
N LEU A 378 -22.45 -4.17 -3.00
CA LEU A 378 -23.23 -3.79 -1.82
C LEU A 378 -23.61 -4.99 -0.95
N TYR A 379 -23.87 -6.15 -1.56
CA TYR A 379 -24.10 -7.40 -0.83
C TYR A 379 -22.84 -7.83 -0.09
N TYR A 380 -21.67 -7.80 -0.75
CA TYR A 380 -20.36 -8.07 -0.12
C TYR A 380 -20.13 -7.16 1.10
N ILE A 381 -20.34 -5.86 0.98
CA ILE A 381 -20.17 -4.91 2.09
C ILE A 381 -21.12 -5.20 3.25
N LYS A 382 -22.37 -5.54 2.96
CA LYS A 382 -23.32 -5.97 3.98
C LYS A 382 -22.79 -7.19 4.75
N ARG A 383 -22.34 -8.21 4.02
CA ARG A 383 -21.78 -9.44 4.61
C ARG A 383 -20.48 -9.16 5.38
N LEU A 384 -19.62 -8.30 4.87
CA LEU A 384 -18.40 -7.84 5.55
C LEU A 384 -18.75 -7.29 6.95
N LYS A 385 -19.73 -6.41 7.05
CA LYS A 385 -20.18 -5.85 8.34
C LYS A 385 -20.68 -6.92 9.30
N GLU A 386 -21.46 -7.89 8.82
CA GLU A 386 -21.99 -9.00 9.61
C GLU A 386 -20.88 -9.95 10.11
N VAL A 387 -19.88 -10.19 9.29
CA VAL A 387 -18.72 -11.03 9.62
C VAL A 387 -17.80 -10.33 10.62
N MET A 388 -17.51 -9.04 10.39
CA MET A 388 -16.66 -8.27 11.30
C MET A 388 -17.30 -8.03 12.67
N ALA A 389 -18.62 -8.16 12.82
CA ALA A 389 -19.28 -8.20 14.12
C ALA A 389 -18.87 -9.42 14.98
N GLN A 390 -18.26 -10.46 14.38
CA GLN A 390 -17.77 -11.65 15.05
C GLN A 390 -16.25 -11.60 15.33
N CYS A 391 -15.60 -10.47 15.05
CA CYS A 391 -14.15 -10.32 15.25
C CYS A 391 -13.77 -10.59 16.73
N GLY A 392 -12.78 -11.45 16.95
CA GLY A 392 -12.32 -11.79 18.27
C GLY A 392 -13.34 -12.55 19.11
N ALA A 393 -14.31 -13.25 18.51
CA ALA A 393 -15.33 -13.99 19.27
C ALA A 393 -14.77 -15.19 20.03
N ASP A 394 -13.62 -15.72 19.59
CA ASP A 394 -12.94 -16.86 20.18
C ASP A 394 -11.81 -16.44 21.16
N LEU A 395 -11.67 -15.13 21.45
CA LEU A 395 -10.68 -14.55 22.38
C LEU A 395 -11.10 -14.63 23.86
#